data_075e4b41530579e6577e6bc9ba38aad5
#
_entry.id   075e4b41530579e6577e6bc9ba38aad5
#
_cell.length_a   1.000
_cell.length_b   1.000
_cell.length_c   1.000
_cell.angle_alpha   90.00
_cell.angle_beta   90.00
_cell.angle_gamma   90.00
#
_symmetry.space_group_name_H-M   'P 1'
#
loop_
_entity.id
_entity.type
_entity.pdbx_description
1 polymer ?
#
loop_
_entity_poly.entity_id
_entity_poly.type
_entity_poly.pdbx_seq_one_letter_code
_entity_poly.pdbx_strand_id
1 'polypeptide(L)'
;MDRRLFDKMSKSVPIIMKHIVEIRSLNIKPGMRAEFHRLFSEESLPILKRWKFDVLAHGLSLHDETTYYVIRRFDSLAQHREMEDAFYGSDDWKLGPREAMLGLVENYLDAVLEVDEATVQGLRRQS
;
A
#
# COMPACT_ATOMS: atom_id res chain seq x y z
N MET A 1 -10.23 0.15 37.08
CA MET A 1 -10.93 -0.72 36.14
C MET A 1 -10.85 -2.16 36.61
N ASP A 2 -11.98 -2.83 36.68
CA ASP A 2 -12.03 -4.22 37.12
C ASP A 2 -11.35 -5.12 36.05
N ARG A 3 -10.30 -5.83 36.48
CA ARG A 3 -9.53 -6.73 35.63
C ARG A 3 -10.40 -7.86 35.05
N ARG A 4 -11.40 -8.34 35.81
CA ARG A 4 -12.33 -9.37 35.33
C ARG A 4 -13.20 -8.87 34.20
N LEU A 5 -13.67 -7.64 34.31
CA LEU A 5 -14.46 -7.03 33.25
C LEU A 5 -13.63 -6.83 31.99
N PHE A 6 -12.38 -6.39 32.15
CA PHE A 6 -11.46 -6.23 31.03
C PHE A 6 -11.20 -7.56 30.34
N ASP A 7 -10.89 -8.63 31.12
CA ASP A 7 -10.65 -9.95 30.55
C ASP A 7 -11.89 -10.51 29.84
N LYS A 8 -13.08 -10.28 30.41
CA LYS A 8 -14.33 -10.71 29.81
C LYS A 8 -14.62 -9.95 28.51
N MET A 9 -14.39 -8.67 28.49
CA MET A 9 -14.55 -7.85 27.29
C MET A 9 -13.57 -8.27 26.21
N SER A 10 -12.32 -8.52 26.57
CA SER A 10 -11.28 -8.98 25.66
C SER A 10 -11.62 -10.34 25.03
N LYS A 11 -12.24 -11.23 25.78
CA LYS A 11 -12.65 -12.55 25.31
C LYS A 11 -13.93 -12.53 24.49
N SER A 12 -14.83 -11.58 24.76
CA SER A 12 -16.11 -11.47 24.05
C SER A 12 -16.04 -10.65 22.77
N VAL A 13 -14.98 -9.85 22.61
CA VAL A 13 -14.72 -9.13 21.37
C VAL A 13 -14.14 -10.11 20.37
N PRO A 14 -14.65 -10.16 19.11
CA PRO A 14 -14.03 -10.97 18.08
C PRO A 14 -12.55 -10.70 18.01
N ILE A 15 -11.75 -11.73 17.76
CA ILE A 15 -10.29 -11.59 17.62
C ILE A 15 -10.03 -10.36 16.74
N ILE A 16 -9.35 -9.38 17.32
CA ILE A 16 -8.96 -8.19 16.56
C ILE A 16 -8.01 -8.66 15.48
N MET A 17 -8.50 -8.70 14.27
CA MET A 17 -7.66 -9.04 13.13
C MET A 17 -6.65 -7.92 12.94
N LYS A 18 -5.39 -8.30 13.01
CA LYS A 18 -4.30 -7.38 12.72
C LYS A 18 -3.86 -7.57 11.29
N HIS A 19 -3.55 -6.47 10.66
CA HIS A 19 -3.13 -6.41 9.28
C HIS A 19 -1.79 -5.70 9.20
N ILE A 20 -1.06 -6.00 8.15
CA ILE A 20 0.14 -5.25 7.79
C ILE A 20 -0.26 -4.21 6.75
N VAL A 21 0.16 -2.98 6.96
CA VAL A 21 -0.04 -1.89 6.00
C VAL A 21 1.32 -1.34 5.61
N GLU A 22 1.55 -1.26 4.30
CA GLU A 22 2.72 -0.60 3.73
C GLU A 22 2.29 0.76 3.19
N ILE A 23 2.95 1.80 3.65
CA ILE A 23 2.81 3.15 3.10
C ILE A 23 4.07 3.45 2.31
N ARG A 24 3.94 3.49 0.99
CA ARG A 24 5.04 3.86 0.11
C ARG A 24 4.93 5.31 -0.27
N SER A 25 5.96 6.07 0.03
CA SER A 25 6.07 7.48 -0.33
C SER A 25 7.13 7.61 -1.42
N LEU A 26 6.71 8.06 -2.60
CA LEU A 26 7.58 8.18 -3.76
C LEU A 26 7.85 9.66 -4.05
N ASN A 27 9.13 10.00 -4.21
CA ASN A 27 9.52 11.33 -4.64
C ASN A 27 9.66 11.34 -6.16
N ILE A 28 8.73 12.00 -6.83
CA ILE A 28 8.64 12.04 -8.28
C ILE A 28 9.44 13.25 -8.79
N LYS A 29 10.05 13.12 -9.94
CA LYS A 29 10.78 14.22 -10.59
C LYS A 29 9.87 15.43 -10.77
N PRO A 30 10.39 16.66 -10.59
CA PRO A 30 9.57 17.87 -10.71
C PRO A 30 8.80 17.92 -12.05
N GLY A 31 7.51 18.26 -11.96
CA GLY A 31 6.64 18.38 -13.11
C GLY A 31 6.11 17.03 -13.66
N MET A 32 6.55 15.89 -13.11
CA MET A 32 6.20 14.58 -13.67
C MET A 32 5.16 13.81 -12.85
N ARG A 33 4.64 14.41 -11.77
CA ARG A 33 3.72 13.70 -10.88
C ARG A 33 2.40 13.32 -11.54
N ALA A 34 1.87 14.18 -12.40
CA ALA A 34 0.63 13.88 -13.15
C ALA A 34 0.83 12.68 -14.09
N GLU A 35 1.97 12.62 -14.78
CA GLU A 35 2.30 11.49 -15.64
C GLU A 35 2.50 10.20 -14.84
N PHE A 36 3.16 10.28 -13.68
CA PHE A 36 3.29 9.14 -12.79
C PHE A 36 1.93 8.62 -12.33
N HIS A 37 1.04 9.53 -11.96
CA HIS A 37 -0.32 9.17 -11.54
C HIS A 37 -1.08 8.45 -12.65
N ARG A 38 -0.95 8.92 -13.88
CA ARG A 38 -1.55 8.27 -15.05
C ARG A 38 -1.00 6.85 -15.23
N LEU A 39 0.33 6.70 -15.23
CA LEU A 39 0.98 5.40 -15.37
C LEU A 39 0.57 4.42 -14.26
N PHE A 40 0.55 4.92 -13.02
CA PHE A 40 0.14 4.08 -11.90
C PHE A 40 -1.31 3.63 -12.06
N SER A 41 -2.22 4.57 -12.33
CA SER A 41 -3.66 4.30 -12.41
C SER A 41 -4.03 3.42 -13.59
N GLU A 42 -3.44 3.66 -14.76
CA GLU A 42 -3.82 2.99 -16.00
C GLU A 42 -3.04 1.71 -16.27
N GLU A 43 -1.78 1.63 -15.84
CA GLU A 43 -0.92 0.49 -16.17
C GLU A 43 -0.53 -0.36 -14.96
N SER A 44 -0.12 0.27 -13.86
CA SER A 44 0.34 -0.47 -12.69
C SER A 44 -0.79 -1.06 -11.86
N LEU A 45 -1.81 -0.27 -11.57
CA LEU A 45 -2.91 -0.69 -10.71
C LEU A 45 -3.67 -1.93 -11.24
N PRO A 46 -3.99 -2.04 -12.54
CA PRO A 46 -4.62 -3.25 -13.06
C PRO A 46 -3.76 -4.50 -12.87
N ILE A 47 -2.45 -4.39 -13.02
CA ILE A 47 -1.52 -5.51 -12.82
C ILE A 47 -1.48 -5.88 -11.34
N LEU A 48 -1.38 -4.90 -10.45
CA LEU A 48 -1.41 -5.15 -9.00
C LEU A 48 -2.68 -5.90 -8.60
N LYS A 49 -3.82 -5.52 -9.15
CA LYS A 49 -5.10 -6.21 -8.89
C LYS A 49 -5.09 -7.65 -9.38
N ARG A 50 -4.53 -7.91 -10.56
CA ARG A 50 -4.39 -9.29 -11.07
C ARG A 50 -3.52 -10.15 -10.16
N TRP A 51 -2.50 -9.55 -9.55
CA TRP A 51 -1.60 -10.21 -8.60
C TRP A 51 -2.15 -10.25 -7.18
N LYS A 52 -3.40 -9.82 -6.98
CA LYS A 52 -4.11 -9.87 -5.70
C LYS A 52 -3.55 -8.94 -4.63
N PHE A 53 -2.87 -7.87 -5.04
CA PHE A 53 -2.52 -6.81 -4.10
C PHE A 53 -3.77 -6.05 -3.66
N ASP A 54 -3.87 -5.79 -2.37
CA ASP A 54 -4.95 -4.98 -1.80
C ASP A 54 -4.46 -3.54 -1.65
N VAL A 55 -4.75 -2.71 -2.64
CA VAL A 55 -4.38 -1.30 -2.63
C VAL A 55 -5.50 -0.52 -1.96
N LEU A 56 -5.23 -0.01 -0.75
CA LEU A 56 -6.21 0.73 0.02
C LEU A 56 -6.43 2.14 -0.51
N ALA A 57 -5.35 2.81 -0.89
CA ALA A 57 -5.40 4.17 -1.38
C ALA A 57 -4.13 4.51 -2.16
N HIS A 58 -4.22 5.46 -3.04
CA HIS A 58 -3.07 6.02 -3.75
C HIS A 58 -3.41 7.42 -4.23
N GLY A 59 -2.42 8.26 -4.44
CA GLY A 59 -2.67 9.59 -4.92
C GLY A 59 -1.52 10.56 -4.67
N LEU A 60 -1.84 11.82 -4.88
CA LEU A 60 -0.92 12.93 -4.75
C LEU A 60 -0.89 13.41 -3.30
N SER A 61 0.30 13.54 -2.71
CA SER A 61 0.45 14.16 -1.40
C SER A 61 -0.01 15.61 -1.45
N LEU A 62 -0.67 16.04 -0.39
CA LEU A 62 -1.09 17.44 -0.24
C LEU A 62 0.02 18.32 0.35
N HIS A 63 1.12 17.70 0.81
CA HIS A 63 2.21 18.41 1.46
C HIS A 63 3.11 19.17 0.46
N ASP A 64 3.30 18.59 -0.73
CA ASP A 64 4.18 19.16 -1.76
C ASP A 64 3.68 18.82 -3.17
N GLU A 65 4.46 19.16 -4.18
CA GLU A 65 4.08 18.97 -5.58
C GLU A 65 4.76 17.73 -6.21
N THR A 66 5.59 16.99 -5.47
CA THR A 66 6.39 15.89 -6.02
C THR A 66 6.11 14.54 -5.38
N THR A 67 5.50 14.49 -4.21
CA THR A 67 5.29 13.23 -3.50
C THR A 67 4.00 12.55 -3.96
N TYR A 68 4.13 11.24 -4.23
CA TYR A 68 3.02 10.35 -4.54
C TYR A 68 3.00 9.23 -3.49
N TYR A 69 1.81 8.80 -3.07
CA TYR A 69 1.72 7.73 -2.07
C TYR A 69 0.92 6.54 -2.61
N VAL A 70 1.29 5.35 -2.12
CA VAL A 70 0.55 4.11 -2.36
C VAL A 70 0.46 3.38 -1.02
N ILE A 71 -0.76 3.04 -0.61
CA ILE A 71 -1.00 2.33 0.65
C ILE A 71 -1.58 0.96 0.31
N ARG A 72 -0.91 -0.11 0.78
CA ARG A 72 -1.27 -1.50 0.50
C ARG A 72 -1.41 -2.28 1.79
N ARG A 73 -2.32 -3.23 1.79
CA ARG A 73 -2.57 -4.10 2.93
C ARG A 73 -2.11 -5.53 2.62
N PHE A 74 -1.60 -6.20 3.66
CA PHE A 74 -1.19 -7.61 3.61
C PHE A 74 -1.66 -8.32 4.88
N ASP A 75 -1.81 -9.64 4.81
CA ASP A 75 -2.24 -10.44 5.95
C ASP A 75 -1.13 -10.60 7.00
N SER A 76 0.13 -10.61 6.56
CA SER A 76 1.30 -10.84 7.42
C SER A 76 2.55 -10.26 6.79
N LEU A 77 3.61 -10.13 7.59
CA LEU A 77 4.92 -9.72 7.07
C LEU A 77 5.46 -10.76 6.06
N ALA A 78 5.19 -12.05 6.29
CA ALA A 78 5.60 -13.09 5.36
C ALA A 78 4.90 -12.92 4.01
N GLN A 79 3.59 -12.68 4.01
CA GLN A 79 2.83 -12.45 2.78
C GLN A 79 3.32 -11.20 2.05
N HIS A 80 3.58 -10.12 2.77
CA HIS A 80 4.13 -8.88 2.20
C HIS A 80 5.41 -9.17 1.43
N ARG A 81 6.36 -9.88 2.05
CA ARG A 81 7.63 -10.21 1.43
C ARG A 81 7.47 -11.12 0.22
N GLU A 82 6.68 -12.18 0.37
CA GLU A 82 6.44 -13.15 -0.71
C GLU A 82 5.80 -12.50 -1.94
N MET A 83 4.77 -11.68 -1.72
CA MET A 83 4.07 -11.01 -2.82
C MET A 83 4.96 -9.99 -3.52
N GLU A 84 5.73 -9.21 -2.76
CA GLU A 84 6.65 -8.24 -3.35
C GLU A 84 7.75 -8.91 -4.15
N ASP A 85 8.39 -9.94 -3.59
CA ASP A 85 9.46 -10.66 -4.28
C ASP A 85 8.95 -11.28 -5.58
N ALA A 86 7.79 -11.93 -5.54
CA ALA A 86 7.21 -12.57 -6.71
C ALA A 86 6.82 -11.54 -7.78
N PHE A 87 6.15 -10.46 -7.38
CA PHE A 87 5.66 -9.46 -8.33
C PHE A 87 6.81 -8.67 -8.98
N TYR A 88 7.72 -8.13 -8.17
CA TYR A 88 8.81 -7.31 -8.69
C TYR A 88 9.87 -8.13 -9.42
N GLY A 89 9.88 -9.45 -9.24
CA GLY A 89 10.67 -10.39 -10.03
C GLY A 89 10.00 -10.88 -11.30
N SER A 90 8.72 -10.54 -11.52
CA SER A 90 7.93 -11.06 -12.63
C SER A 90 8.15 -10.29 -13.94
N ASP A 91 7.85 -10.95 -15.05
CA ASP A 91 7.85 -10.31 -16.37
C ASP A 91 6.73 -9.28 -16.50
N ASP A 92 5.59 -9.49 -15.84
CA ASP A 92 4.49 -8.52 -15.83
C ASP A 92 4.95 -7.14 -15.38
N TRP A 93 5.80 -7.09 -14.35
CA TRP A 93 6.39 -5.83 -13.89
C TRP A 93 7.57 -5.39 -14.76
N LYS A 94 8.54 -6.29 -14.97
CA LYS A 94 9.82 -5.96 -15.63
C LYS A 94 9.64 -5.54 -17.09
N LEU A 95 8.76 -6.21 -17.81
CA LEU A 95 8.46 -5.92 -19.21
C LEU A 95 7.27 -4.96 -19.38
N GLY A 96 6.56 -4.66 -18.29
CA GLY A 96 5.43 -3.75 -18.25
C GLY A 96 5.86 -2.33 -17.88
N PRO A 97 5.23 -1.73 -16.84
CA PRO A 97 5.41 -0.30 -16.56
C PRO A 97 6.72 0.07 -15.83
N ARG A 98 7.56 -0.92 -15.48
CA ARG A 98 8.73 -0.69 -14.63
C ARG A 98 9.62 0.45 -15.10
N GLU A 99 10.08 0.40 -16.34
CA GLU A 99 11.05 1.40 -16.82
C GLU A 99 10.45 2.79 -16.92
N ALA A 100 9.22 2.88 -17.42
CA ALA A 100 8.53 4.16 -17.53
C ALA A 100 8.30 4.79 -16.16
N MET A 101 7.90 4.00 -15.18
CA MET A 101 7.64 4.49 -13.83
C MET A 101 8.92 4.85 -13.09
N LEU A 102 9.92 3.97 -13.10
CA LEU A 102 11.19 4.21 -12.42
C LEU A 102 11.94 5.41 -13.01
N GLY A 103 11.76 5.68 -14.30
CA GLY A 103 12.33 6.85 -14.94
C GLY A 103 11.80 8.16 -14.38
N LEU A 104 10.66 8.16 -13.71
CA LEU A 104 10.03 9.34 -13.12
C LEU A 104 10.29 9.46 -11.61
N VAL A 105 10.84 8.44 -10.98
CA VAL A 105 11.05 8.38 -9.52
C VAL A 105 12.49 8.72 -9.17
N GLU A 106 12.70 9.69 -8.28
CA GLU A 106 14.03 10.01 -7.76
C GLU A 106 14.40 9.08 -6.61
N ASN A 107 13.47 8.89 -5.66
CA ASN A 107 13.66 8.00 -4.53
C ASN A 107 12.30 7.65 -3.92
N TYR A 108 12.29 6.67 -3.01
CA TYR A 108 11.09 6.33 -2.27
C TYR A 108 11.44 5.81 -0.88
N LEU A 109 10.47 5.88 0.01
CA LEU A 109 10.56 5.37 1.37
C LEU A 109 9.32 4.53 1.66
N ASP A 110 9.52 3.44 2.40
CA ASP A 110 8.42 2.60 2.87
C ASP A 110 8.33 2.66 4.40
N ALA A 111 7.11 2.78 4.90
CA ALA A 111 6.79 2.50 6.29
C ALA A 111 5.87 1.27 6.31
N VAL A 112 6.21 0.29 7.14
CA VAL A 112 5.43 -0.93 7.29
C VAL A 112 4.99 -1.02 8.74
N LEU A 113 3.68 -1.11 8.98
CA LEU A 113 3.11 -1.09 10.32
C LEU A 113 2.03 -2.14 10.47
N GLU A 114 1.78 -2.52 11.72
CA GLU A 114 0.66 -3.38 12.07
C GLU A 114 -0.50 -2.53 12.55
N VAL A 115 -1.68 -2.76 11.97
CA VAL A 115 -2.89 -1.99 12.28
C VAL A 115 -4.07 -2.94 12.44
N ASP A 116 -5.15 -2.44 13.05
CA ASP A 116 -6.39 -3.17 13.20
C ASP A 116 -7.30 -3.01 11.97
N GLU A 117 -8.37 -3.79 11.94
CA GLU A 117 -9.35 -3.77 10.84
C GLU A 117 -10.00 -2.39 10.66
N ALA A 118 -10.31 -1.71 11.77
CA ALA A 118 -10.94 -0.39 11.70
C ALA A 118 -10.03 0.62 10.99
N THR A 119 -8.73 0.57 11.27
CA THR A 119 -7.74 1.42 10.60
C THR A 119 -7.65 1.12 9.11
N VAL A 120 -7.66 -0.18 8.75
CA VAL A 120 -7.67 -0.59 7.33
C VAL A 120 -8.89 0.00 6.62
N GLN A 121 -10.08 -0.14 7.21
CA GLN A 121 -11.30 0.38 6.60
C GLN A 121 -11.30 1.90 6.50
N GLY A 122 -10.73 2.58 7.50
CA GLY A 122 -10.57 4.03 7.48
C GLY A 122 -9.63 4.54 6.38
N LEU A 123 -8.63 3.74 6.02
CA LEU A 123 -7.68 4.08 4.94
C LEU A 123 -8.22 3.73 3.56
N ARG A 124 -9.16 2.81 3.47
CA ARG A 124 -9.69 2.36 2.18
C ARG A 124 -10.52 3.47 1.54
N ARG A 125 -10.10 3.90 0.37
CA ARG A 125 -10.84 4.90 -0.40
C ARG A 125 -11.66 4.23 -1.49
N GLN A 126 -12.90 4.65 -1.58
CA GLN A 126 -13.75 4.27 -2.70
C GLN A 126 -13.33 5.09 -3.92
N SER A 127 -13.06 4.40 -4.97
CA SER A 127 -12.76 5.01 -6.27
C SER A 127 -14.04 5.45 -6.95
#